data_1d2d65cbae83bbe00fae94c8b06ed0c0
#
_entry.id   1d2d65cbae83bbe00fae94c8b06ed0c0
#
_cell.length_a   1.000
_cell.length_b   1.000
_cell.length_c   1.000
_cell.angle_alpha   90.00
_cell.angle_beta   90.00
_cell.angle_gamma   90.00
#
_symmetry.space_group_name_H-M   'P 1'
#
loop_
_entity.id
_entity.type
_entity.pdbx_description
1 polymer ?
#
loop_
_entity_poly.entity_id
_entity_poly.type
_entity_poly.pdbx_seq_one_letter_code
_entity_poly.pdbx_strand_id
1 'polypeptide(L)'
;ATKIESVVLEENVNEKYRSRTNCPKDYLSIISTIKDISYKLEKEFQRELPLGVCHPGIHSPQTGLVKNAPNCYWLEKKPFQNDLRKALGKEVFCENDANCFALSEAIDGSGKHYKIVYGIILGSGAGGGLVIDKQIVSGPNGVAGEWGHNQIPYFAAKKENFDSNNAREAEIESFISGLGLAKRFNKIYGKN
;
A
#
# COMPACT_ATOMS: atom_id res chain seq x y z
N ALA A 1 9.56 2.72 -2.27
CA ALA A 1 8.97 3.31 -3.48
C ALA A 1 10.05 3.90 -4.38
N THR A 2 9.83 3.80 -5.68
CA THR A 2 10.77 4.36 -6.67
C THR A 2 10.18 5.57 -7.39
N LYS A 3 8.87 5.68 -7.41
CA LYS A 3 8.11 6.72 -8.11
C LYS A 3 6.94 7.22 -7.28
N ILE A 4 6.58 8.48 -7.46
CA ILE A 4 5.31 9.09 -7.07
C ILE A 4 4.50 9.21 -8.35
N GLU A 5 3.31 8.61 -8.37
CA GLU A 5 2.34 8.79 -9.43
C GLU A 5 1.23 9.70 -8.93
N SER A 6 0.92 10.73 -9.70
CA SER A 6 -0.17 11.67 -9.42
C SER A 6 -1.24 11.55 -10.49
N VAL A 7 -2.50 11.49 -10.05
CA VAL A 7 -3.66 11.36 -10.91
C VAL A 7 -4.70 12.36 -10.46
N VAL A 8 -5.36 13.05 -11.39
CA VAL A 8 -6.55 13.84 -11.11
C VAL A 8 -7.75 13.12 -11.71
N LEU A 9 -8.75 12.87 -10.86
CA LEU A 9 -9.99 12.18 -11.21
C LEU A 9 -11.18 13.17 -11.10
N GLU A 10 -12.14 13.03 -11.98
CA GLU A 10 -13.47 13.65 -11.85
C GLU A 10 -14.43 12.74 -11.07
N GLU A 11 -15.65 13.25 -10.78
CA GLU A 11 -16.67 12.56 -9.96
C GLU A 11 -17.00 11.13 -10.42
N ASN A 12 -16.89 10.82 -11.70
CA ASN A 12 -17.14 9.47 -12.24
C ASN A 12 -15.85 8.66 -12.42
N VAL A 13 -14.81 8.96 -11.65
CA VAL A 13 -13.49 8.32 -11.72
C VAL A 13 -12.80 8.48 -13.09
N ASN A 14 -13.26 9.41 -13.91
CA ASN A 14 -12.61 9.73 -15.18
C ASN A 14 -11.26 10.41 -14.94
N GLU A 15 -10.20 9.79 -15.46
CA GLU A 15 -8.85 10.33 -15.39
C GLU A 15 -8.70 11.57 -16.30
N LYS A 16 -8.31 12.69 -15.71
CA LYS A 16 -8.03 13.95 -16.42
C LYS A 16 -6.55 14.26 -16.54
N TYR A 17 -5.77 13.71 -15.63
CA TYR A 17 -4.34 13.95 -15.60
C TYR A 17 -3.65 12.75 -14.97
N ARG A 18 -2.49 12.40 -15.51
CA ARG A 18 -1.58 11.42 -14.92
C ARG A 18 -0.14 11.84 -15.15
N SER A 19 0.66 11.75 -14.13
CA SER A 19 2.09 11.97 -14.24
C SER A 19 2.86 11.11 -13.26
N ARG A 20 4.14 10.87 -13.54
CA ARG A 20 5.06 10.14 -12.67
C ARG A 20 6.32 10.96 -12.47
N THR A 21 6.79 11.04 -11.23
CA THR A 21 8.08 11.61 -10.87
C THR A 21 8.89 10.63 -10.03
N ASN A 22 10.19 10.83 -9.95
CA ASN A 22 11.02 10.01 -9.07
C ASN A 22 10.66 10.27 -7.61
N CYS A 23 10.60 9.21 -6.82
CA CYS A 23 10.36 9.32 -5.38
C CYS A 23 11.67 9.68 -4.68
N PRO A 24 11.74 10.82 -3.98
CA PRO A 24 12.86 11.11 -3.08
C PRO A 24 13.02 10.03 -2.02
N LYS A 25 14.26 9.84 -1.54
CA LYS A 25 14.56 8.84 -0.50
C LYS A 25 14.79 9.48 0.86
N ASP A 26 14.18 10.61 1.09
CA ASP A 26 14.17 11.30 2.40
C ASP A 26 12.80 11.90 2.68
N TYR A 27 12.50 12.03 3.96
CA TYR A 27 11.16 12.38 4.42
C TYR A 27 10.73 13.79 4.04
N LEU A 28 11.61 14.78 4.21
CA LEU A 28 11.27 16.19 3.96
C LEU A 28 11.09 16.47 2.47
N SER A 29 11.94 15.89 1.65
CA SER A 29 11.82 16.00 0.19
C SER A 29 10.54 15.36 -0.34
N ILE A 30 10.05 14.26 0.27
CA ILE A 30 8.75 13.67 -0.11
C ILE A 30 7.61 14.64 0.21
N ILE A 31 7.59 15.23 1.41
CA ILE A 31 6.58 16.22 1.80
C ILE A 31 6.59 17.40 0.81
N SER A 32 7.78 17.95 0.53
CA SER A 32 7.93 19.05 -0.44
C SER A 32 7.45 18.65 -1.83
N THR A 33 7.86 17.48 -2.33
CA THR A 33 7.47 17.01 -3.66
C THR A 33 5.95 16.86 -3.79
N ILE A 34 5.27 16.28 -2.79
CA ILE A 34 3.81 16.13 -2.80
C ILE A 34 3.13 17.50 -2.76
N LYS A 35 3.66 18.43 -1.95
CA LYS A 35 3.19 19.80 -1.88
C LYS A 35 3.29 20.50 -3.23
N ASP A 36 4.45 20.41 -3.89
CA ASP A 36 4.69 21.05 -5.20
C ASP A 36 3.77 20.48 -6.28
N ILE A 37 3.57 19.14 -6.28
CA ILE A 37 2.61 18.48 -7.18
C ILE A 37 1.20 18.98 -6.93
N SER A 38 0.75 19.05 -5.67
CA SER A 38 -0.59 19.51 -5.32
C SER A 38 -0.83 20.94 -5.81
N TYR A 39 0.07 21.87 -5.49
CA TYR A 39 -0.05 23.25 -5.93
C TYR A 39 -0.02 23.44 -7.44
N LYS A 40 0.86 22.68 -8.14
CA LYS A 40 0.90 22.68 -9.60
C LYS A 40 -0.44 22.28 -10.19
N LEU A 41 -1.04 21.19 -9.68
CA LEU A 41 -2.31 20.69 -10.18
C LEU A 41 -3.47 21.62 -9.85
N GLU A 42 -3.53 22.19 -8.66
CA GLU A 42 -4.55 23.17 -8.31
C GLU A 42 -4.49 24.42 -9.18
N LYS A 43 -3.28 24.89 -9.52
CA LYS A 43 -3.08 25.99 -10.46
C LYS A 43 -3.52 25.61 -11.89
N GLU A 44 -3.21 24.41 -12.34
CA GLU A 44 -3.58 23.91 -13.67
C GLU A 44 -5.10 23.75 -13.81
N PHE A 45 -5.77 23.21 -12.78
CA PHE A 45 -7.22 22.99 -12.77
C PHE A 45 -8.02 24.18 -12.23
N GLN A 46 -7.34 25.27 -11.81
CA GLN A 46 -7.94 26.51 -11.30
C GLN A 46 -8.97 26.30 -10.16
N ARG A 47 -8.72 25.30 -9.33
CA ARG A 47 -9.55 24.96 -8.15
C ARG A 47 -8.74 24.21 -7.09
N GLU A 48 -9.21 24.26 -5.87
CA GLU A 48 -8.72 23.39 -4.82
C GLU A 48 -9.08 21.94 -5.15
N LEU A 49 -8.11 21.02 -4.96
CA LEU A 49 -8.27 19.60 -5.21
C LEU A 49 -8.17 18.84 -3.88
N PRO A 50 -9.16 18.00 -3.51
CA PRO A 50 -8.99 17.06 -2.42
C PRO A 50 -7.80 16.15 -2.67
N LEU A 51 -7.02 15.85 -1.61
CA LEU A 51 -5.81 15.04 -1.74
C LEU A 51 -5.93 13.73 -0.98
N GLY A 52 -5.84 12.62 -1.72
CA GLY A 52 -5.60 11.28 -1.19
C GLY A 52 -4.19 10.81 -1.54
N VAL A 53 -3.51 10.17 -0.60
CA VAL A 53 -2.17 9.63 -0.77
C VAL A 53 -2.13 8.16 -0.40
N CYS A 54 -1.84 7.31 -1.38
CA CYS A 54 -1.55 5.89 -1.15
C CYS A 54 -0.06 5.72 -0.89
N HIS A 55 0.31 4.97 0.13
CA HIS A 55 1.71 4.76 0.47
C HIS A 55 1.97 3.36 1.05
N PRO A 56 3.20 2.83 0.94
CA PRO A 56 3.60 1.60 1.62
C PRO A 56 3.56 1.74 3.14
N GLY A 57 3.25 0.64 3.81
CA GLY A 57 3.05 0.63 5.26
C GLY A 57 1.65 1.07 5.66
N ILE A 58 1.41 1.15 6.94
CA ILE A 58 0.10 1.42 7.54
C ILE A 58 0.19 2.56 8.55
N HIS A 59 -0.88 3.32 8.70
CA HIS A 59 -1.03 4.24 9.82
C HIS A 59 -1.46 3.49 11.07
N SER A 60 -0.71 3.66 12.16
CA SER A 60 -1.13 3.17 13.47
C SER A 60 -2.38 3.91 13.92
N PRO A 61 -3.52 3.24 14.14
CA PRO A 61 -4.72 3.90 14.65
C PRO A 61 -4.52 4.56 16.01
N GLN A 62 -3.57 4.04 16.83
CA GLN A 62 -3.29 4.54 18.18
C GLN A 62 -2.39 5.79 18.16
N THR A 63 -1.44 5.88 17.24
CA THR A 63 -0.41 6.94 17.26
C THR A 63 -0.44 7.86 16.06
N GLY A 64 -1.11 7.49 14.97
CA GLY A 64 -1.08 8.20 13.69
C GLY A 64 0.27 8.14 12.97
N LEU A 65 1.21 7.32 13.46
CA LEU A 65 2.52 7.16 12.84
C LEU A 65 2.51 6.05 11.80
N VAL A 66 3.29 6.20 10.75
CA VAL A 66 3.52 5.13 9.76
C VAL A 66 4.34 4.02 10.40
N LYS A 67 3.95 2.77 10.15
CA LYS A 67 4.66 1.55 10.55
C LYS A 67 4.65 0.52 9.43
N ASN A 68 5.56 -0.45 9.49
CA ASN A 68 5.69 -1.54 8.51
C ASN A 68 5.89 -1.03 7.07
N ALA A 69 6.78 -0.06 6.89
CA ALA A 69 7.14 0.51 5.58
C ALA A 69 8.59 0.13 5.16
N PRO A 70 8.96 -1.17 5.04
CA PRO A 70 10.36 -1.59 4.84
C PRO A 70 10.95 -1.05 3.54
N ASN A 71 10.16 -0.90 2.50
CA ASN A 71 10.58 -0.36 1.20
C ASN A 71 10.53 1.18 1.14
N CYS A 72 10.15 1.83 2.24
CA CYS A 72 10.07 3.28 2.44
C CYS A 72 10.46 3.63 3.88
N TYR A 73 11.61 3.13 4.36
CA TYR A 73 12.06 3.27 5.74
C TYR A 73 12.10 4.73 6.24
N TRP A 74 12.22 5.69 5.33
CA TRP A 74 12.16 7.12 5.66
C TRP A 74 10.77 7.60 6.08
N LEU A 75 9.69 6.83 5.85
CA LEU A 75 8.35 7.06 6.39
C LEU A 75 8.14 6.43 7.76
N GLU A 76 8.97 5.46 8.15
CA GLU A 76 8.81 4.69 9.38
C GLU A 76 8.79 5.59 10.61
N LYS A 77 7.80 5.41 11.47
CA LYS A 77 7.56 6.21 12.70
C LYS A 77 7.37 7.71 12.45
N LYS A 78 6.95 8.12 11.24
CA LYS A 78 6.67 9.53 10.91
C LYS A 78 5.16 9.81 10.93
N PRO A 79 4.72 11.00 11.38
CA PRO A 79 3.32 11.42 11.34
C PRO A 79 2.94 11.95 9.94
N PHE A 80 3.11 11.12 8.92
CA PHE A 80 3.12 11.51 7.51
C PHE A 80 1.86 12.27 7.08
N GLN A 81 0.68 11.80 7.44
CA GLN A 81 -0.57 12.47 7.13
C GLN A 81 -0.67 13.85 7.79
N ASN A 82 -0.29 13.95 9.07
CA ASN A 82 -0.35 15.21 9.80
C ASN A 82 0.65 16.24 9.25
N ASP A 83 1.84 15.78 8.85
CA ASP A 83 2.85 16.68 8.30
C ASP A 83 2.47 17.15 6.89
N LEU A 84 1.82 16.30 6.08
CA LEU A 84 1.23 16.73 4.81
C LEU A 84 0.12 17.75 5.02
N ARG A 85 -0.80 17.54 5.97
CA ARG A 85 -1.86 18.51 6.31
C ARG A 85 -1.28 19.87 6.71
N LYS A 86 -0.25 19.88 7.56
CA LYS A 86 0.45 21.11 7.95
C LYS A 86 1.13 21.79 6.77
N ALA A 87 1.83 21.02 5.93
CA ALA A 87 2.58 21.56 4.79
C ALA A 87 1.66 22.15 3.71
N LEU A 88 0.47 21.60 3.52
CA LEU A 88 -0.50 21.98 2.50
C LEU A 88 -1.57 22.95 3.03
N GLY A 89 -1.79 23.01 4.33
CA GLY A 89 -2.84 23.84 4.95
C GLY A 89 -4.26 23.33 4.66
N LYS A 90 -4.41 22.05 4.27
CA LYS A 90 -5.71 21.44 3.94
C LYS A 90 -5.81 19.99 4.41
N GLU A 91 -7.02 19.43 4.32
CA GLU A 91 -7.22 18.03 4.62
C GLU A 91 -6.49 17.12 3.62
N VAL A 92 -5.84 16.10 4.16
CA VAL A 92 -5.16 15.05 3.39
C VAL A 92 -5.56 13.71 3.98
N PHE A 93 -5.92 12.78 3.11
CA PHE A 93 -6.23 11.40 3.48
C PHE A 93 -5.08 10.50 3.02
N CYS A 94 -4.50 9.76 3.95
CA CYS A 94 -3.44 8.81 3.66
C CYS A 94 -3.92 7.40 3.99
N GLU A 95 -3.63 6.44 3.12
CA GLU A 95 -4.00 5.04 3.34
C GLU A 95 -2.93 4.11 2.76
N ASN A 96 -2.91 2.88 3.23
CA ASN A 96 -2.06 1.82 2.69
C ASN A 96 -2.41 1.53 1.22
N ASP A 97 -1.39 1.22 0.42
CA ASP A 97 -1.54 0.98 -1.03
C ASP A 97 -2.43 -0.23 -1.36
N ALA A 98 -2.36 -1.32 -0.61
CA ALA A 98 -3.21 -2.48 -0.82
C ALA A 98 -4.68 -2.21 -0.41
N ASN A 99 -4.91 -1.42 0.64
CA ASN A 99 -6.23 -0.96 1.02
C ASN A 99 -6.83 -0.04 -0.06
N CYS A 100 -6.02 0.88 -0.61
CA CYS A 100 -6.45 1.74 -1.72
C CYS A 100 -6.82 0.93 -2.97
N PHE A 101 -6.03 -0.09 -3.30
CA PHE A 101 -6.33 -1.00 -4.40
C PHE A 101 -7.67 -1.72 -4.18
N ALA A 102 -7.87 -2.33 -3.01
CA ALA A 102 -9.12 -3.03 -2.69
C ALA A 102 -10.34 -2.08 -2.74
N LEU A 103 -10.16 -0.82 -2.27
CA LEU A 103 -11.22 0.20 -2.32
C LEU A 103 -11.54 0.58 -3.77
N SER A 104 -10.55 0.77 -4.63
CA SER A 104 -10.76 1.06 -6.05
C SER A 104 -11.56 -0.05 -6.72
N GLU A 105 -11.16 -1.33 -6.52
CA GLU A 105 -11.90 -2.48 -7.04
C GLU A 105 -13.34 -2.55 -6.51
N ALA A 106 -13.57 -2.13 -5.27
CA ALA A 106 -14.89 -2.09 -4.67
C ALA A 106 -15.76 -0.93 -5.19
N ILE A 107 -15.19 0.23 -5.54
CA ILE A 107 -15.93 1.41 -5.97
C ILE A 107 -16.33 1.31 -7.46
N ASP A 108 -15.37 1.08 -8.33
CA ASP A 108 -15.54 1.13 -9.79
C ASP A 108 -14.95 -0.07 -10.55
N GLY A 109 -14.19 -0.94 -9.88
CA GLY A 109 -13.57 -2.12 -10.46
C GLY A 109 -14.43 -3.37 -10.44
N SER A 110 -13.78 -4.52 -10.42
CA SER A 110 -14.40 -5.85 -10.49
C SER A 110 -15.32 -6.15 -9.30
N GLY A 111 -15.07 -5.52 -8.16
CA GLY A 111 -15.83 -5.67 -6.91
C GLY A 111 -17.06 -4.78 -6.78
N LYS A 112 -17.33 -3.86 -7.72
CA LYS A 112 -18.31 -2.76 -7.57
C LYS A 112 -19.73 -3.17 -7.19
N HIS A 113 -20.15 -4.38 -7.54
CA HIS A 113 -21.49 -4.90 -7.28
C HIS A 113 -21.60 -5.73 -5.99
N TYR A 114 -20.49 -5.90 -5.26
CA TYR A 114 -20.44 -6.71 -4.05
C TYR A 114 -20.31 -5.83 -2.81
N LYS A 115 -20.94 -6.29 -1.72
CA LYS A 115 -20.82 -5.63 -0.40
C LYS A 115 -19.49 -5.87 0.27
N ILE A 116 -18.92 -7.07 0.06
CA ILE A 116 -17.64 -7.48 0.65
C ILE A 116 -16.67 -7.75 -0.49
N VAL A 117 -15.56 -7.05 -0.48
CA VAL A 117 -14.48 -7.18 -1.46
C VAL A 117 -13.18 -7.38 -0.73
N TYR A 118 -12.47 -8.43 -1.09
CA TYR A 118 -11.10 -8.65 -0.63
C TYR A 118 -10.15 -8.55 -1.82
N GLY A 119 -9.37 -7.47 -1.84
CA GLY A 119 -8.34 -7.25 -2.85
C GLY A 119 -7.06 -8.02 -2.50
N ILE A 120 -6.52 -8.78 -3.44
CA ILE A 120 -5.27 -9.54 -3.27
C ILE A 120 -4.22 -8.98 -4.22
N ILE A 121 -3.05 -8.65 -3.70
CA ILE A 121 -1.89 -8.22 -4.47
C ILE A 121 -0.81 -9.28 -4.34
N LEU A 122 -0.39 -9.83 -5.49
CA LEU A 122 0.75 -10.75 -5.61
C LEU A 122 1.83 -10.07 -6.46
N GLY A 123 2.79 -9.47 -5.80
CA GLY A 123 3.91 -8.76 -6.40
C GLY A 123 5.25 -9.26 -5.84
N SER A 124 6.16 -8.34 -5.52
CA SER A 124 7.39 -8.66 -4.77
C SER A 124 7.08 -9.24 -3.39
N GLY A 125 5.96 -8.81 -2.78
CA GLY A 125 5.35 -9.35 -1.58
C GLY A 125 3.94 -9.88 -1.85
N ALA A 126 3.20 -10.21 -0.78
CA ALA A 126 1.81 -10.62 -0.80
C ALA A 126 1.00 -9.73 0.15
N GLY A 127 0.22 -8.82 -0.39
CA GLY A 127 -0.62 -7.91 0.37
C GLY A 127 -2.10 -8.07 0.06
N GLY A 128 -2.93 -7.34 0.77
CA GLY A 128 -4.36 -7.30 0.52
C GLY A 128 -5.07 -6.20 1.29
N GLY A 129 -6.33 -5.97 0.92
CA GLY A 129 -7.22 -5.05 1.59
C GLY A 129 -8.62 -5.59 1.68
N LEU A 130 -9.30 -5.32 2.78
CA LEU A 130 -10.68 -5.71 3.01
C LEU A 130 -11.58 -4.47 2.96
N VAL A 131 -12.64 -4.56 2.15
CA VAL A 131 -13.65 -3.51 2.00
C VAL A 131 -15.03 -4.10 2.24
N ILE A 132 -15.80 -3.47 3.11
CA ILE A 132 -17.19 -3.85 3.40
C ILE A 132 -18.06 -2.59 3.21
N ASP A 133 -19.14 -2.73 2.44
CA ASP A 133 -20.06 -1.62 2.11
C ASP A 133 -19.30 -0.34 1.64
N LYS A 134 -18.31 -0.52 0.77
CA LYS A 134 -17.44 0.55 0.23
C LYS A 134 -16.58 1.28 1.28
N GLN A 135 -16.37 0.66 2.44
CA GLN A 135 -15.51 1.18 3.50
C GLN A 135 -14.34 0.23 3.74
N ILE A 136 -13.12 0.77 3.84
CA ILE A 136 -11.93 0.00 4.20
C ILE A 136 -12.07 -0.51 5.63
N VAL A 137 -11.77 -1.78 5.83
CA VAL A 137 -11.70 -2.41 7.15
C VAL A 137 -10.24 -2.60 7.52
N SER A 138 -9.70 -1.66 8.28
CA SER A 138 -8.29 -1.70 8.72
C SER A 138 -8.09 -2.50 10.00
N GLY A 139 -9.17 -2.69 10.80
CA GLY A 139 -9.10 -3.33 12.11
C GLY A 139 -8.40 -2.48 13.18
N PRO A 140 -8.38 -2.94 14.44
CA PRO A 140 -7.87 -2.14 15.56
C PRO A 140 -6.36 -1.84 15.49
N ASN A 141 -5.62 -2.65 14.76
CA ASN A 141 -4.17 -2.51 14.59
C ASN A 141 -3.76 -2.02 13.20
N GLY A 142 -4.72 -1.78 12.31
CA GLY A 142 -4.47 -1.37 10.93
C GLY A 142 -3.98 -2.49 10.00
N VAL A 143 -4.11 -3.76 10.38
CA VAL A 143 -3.51 -4.93 9.69
C VAL A 143 -4.53 -5.94 9.17
N ALA A 144 -5.80 -5.58 9.07
CA ALA A 144 -6.85 -6.54 8.68
C ALA A 144 -6.63 -7.14 7.27
N GLY A 145 -5.94 -6.42 6.38
CA GLY A 145 -5.60 -6.89 5.03
C GLY A 145 -4.26 -7.61 4.91
N GLU A 146 -3.45 -7.69 5.96
CA GLU A 146 -2.07 -8.21 5.95
C GLU A 146 -2.01 -9.75 5.98
N TRP A 147 -2.74 -10.40 5.10
CA TRP A 147 -2.88 -11.87 5.04
C TRP A 147 -1.58 -12.58 4.64
N GLY A 148 -0.71 -11.91 3.90
CA GLY A 148 0.58 -12.46 3.48
C GLY A 148 1.50 -12.83 4.64
N HIS A 149 1.34 -12.17 5.79
CA HIS A 149 2.08 -12.44 7.02
C HIS A 149 1.49 -13.56 7.88
N ASN A 150 0.35 -14.15 7.48
CA ASN A 150 -0.16 -15.33 8.16
C ASN A 150 0.73 -16.54 7.87
N GLN A 151 0.81 -17.44 8.85
CA GLN A 151 1.54 -18.69 8.71
C GLN A 151 0.87 -19.59 7.67
N ILE A 152 1.67 -20.27 6.85
CA ILE A 152 1.16 -21.32 5.98
C ILE A 152 0.68 -22.51 6.82
N PRO A 153 -0.31 -23.28 6.34
CA PRO A 153 -0.74 -24.48 7.05
C PRO A 153 0.42 -25.43 7.36
N TYR A 154 0.42 -25.99 8.57
CA TYR A 154 1.50 -26.86 9.07
C TYR A 154 1.92 -27.96 8.09
N PHE A 155 0.97 -28.61 7.43
CA PHE A 155 1.26 -29.65 6.43
C PHE A 155 2.05 -29.13 5.23
N ALA A 156 1.77 -27.93 4.77
CA ALA A 156 2.51 -27.30 3.68
C ALA A 156 3.93 -26.94 4.14
N ALA A 157 4.08 -26.36 5.32
CA ALA A 157 5.37 -26.04 5.92
C ALA A 157 6.26 -27.28 6.06
N LYS A 158 5.72 -28.40 6.56
CA LYS A 158 6.43 -29.65 6.71
C LYS A 158 6.88 -30.24 5.37
N LYS A 159 6.03 -30.20 4.34
CA LYS A 159 6.37 -30.72 3.00
C LYS A 159 7.52 -29.95 2.34
N GLU A 160 7.61 -28.66 2.59
CA GLU A 160 8.61 -27.77 1.98
C GLU A 160 9.90 -27.66 2.79
N ASN A 161 10.02 -28.39 3.93
CA ASN A 161 11.17 -28.32 4.85
C ASN A 161 11.51 -26.87 5.26
N PHE A 162 10.49 -26.07 5.60
CA PHE A 162 10.71 -24.75 6.14
C PHE A 162 11.37 -24.82 7.51
N ASP A 163 12.31 -23.93 7.78
CA ASP A 163 12.89 -23.79 9.11
C ASP A 163 11.82 -23.26 10.07
N SER A 164 11.35 -24.12 10.94
CA SER A 164 10.33 -23.75 11.96
C SER A 164 10.83 -22.70 12.95
N ASN A 165 12.15 -22.47 13.02
CA ASN A 165 12.74 -21.42 13.86
C ASN A 165 12.77 -20.05 13.17
N ASN A 166 12.53 -20.02 11.86
CA ASN A 166 12.42 -18.78 11.10
C ASN A 166 10.95 -18.49 10.76
N ALA A 167 10.28 -17.76 11.65
CA ALA A 167 8.85 -17.45 11.52
C ALA A 167 8.50 -16.82 10.14
N ARG A 168 9.38 -15.98 9.58
CA ARG A 168 9.16 -15.34 8.28
C ARG A 168 9.23 -16.32 7.09
N GLU A 169 9.99 -17.39 7.18
CA GLU A 169 10.02 -18.40 6.12
C GLU A 169 8.71 -19.19 6.02
N ALA A 170 7.96 -19.27 7.11
CA ALA A 170 6.67 -19.94 7.17
C ALA A 170 5.47 -19.02 6.87
N GLU A 171 5.68 -17.76 6.50
CA GLU A 171 4.61 -16.85 6.08
C GLU A 171 4.14 -17.16 4.66
N ILE A 172 2.85 -16.92 4.39
CA ILE A 172 2.25 -17.09 3.06
C ILE A 172 3.02 -16.29 2.00
N GLU A 173 3.45 -15.07 2.32
CA GLU A 173 4.22 -14.20 1.44
C GLU A 173 5.50 -14.88 0.94
N SER A 174 6.25 -15.55 1.83
CA SER A 174 7.49 -16.24 1.46
C SER A 174 7.28 -17.39 0.47
N PHE A 175 6.03 -17.87 0.38
CA PHE A 175 5.65 -18.99 -0.46
C PHE A 175 5.12 -18.57 -1.83
N ILE A 176 4.25 -17.55 -1.89
CA ILE A 176 3.47 -17.20 -3.10
C ILE A 176 3.87 -15.87 -3.74
N SER A 177 4.66 -15.03 -3.07
CA SER A 177 5.15 -13.78 -3.67
C SER A 177 6.12 -14.05 -4.82
N GLY A 178 6.34 -13.06 -5.66
CA GLY A 178 7.31 -13.17 -6.75
C GLY A 178 8.72 -13.51 -6.27
N LEU A 179 9.17 -12.93 -5.15
CA LEU A 179 10.45 -13.25 -4.52
C LEU A 179 10.45 -14.68 -3.94
N GLY A 180 9.35 -15.11 -3.31
CA GLY A 180 9.20 -16.45 -2.78
C GLY A 180 9.23 -17.51 -3.89
N LEU A 181 8.51 -17.28 -4.99
CA LEU A 181 8.50 -18.17 -6.14
C LEU A 181 9.89 -18.25 -6.81
N ALA A 182 10.58 -17.13 -6.98
CA ALA A 182 11.94 -17.11 -7.52
C ALA A 182 12.91 -17.90 -6.65
N LYS A 183 12.88 -17.71 -5.31
CA LYS A 183 13.71 -18.44 -4.35
C LYS A 183 13.44 -19.96 -4.42
N ARG A 184 12.18 -20.37 -4.50
CA ARG A 184 11.80 -21.80 -4.62
C ARG A 184 12.22 -22.38 -5.96
N PHE A 185 12.03 -21.67 -7.06
CA PHE A 185 12.48 -22.09 -8.38
C PHE A 185 13.99 -22.33 -8.38
N ASN A 186 14.77 -21.40 -7.87
CA ASN A 186 16.23 -21.53 -7.78
C ASN A 186 16.66 -22.74 -6.90
N LYS A 187 15.95 -22.96 -5.78
CA LYS A 187 16.21 -24.12 -4.91
C LYS A 187 15.95 -25.45 -5.64
N ILE A 188 14.91 -25.54 -6.46
CA ILE A 188 14.52 -26.77 -7.18
C ILE A 188 15.44 -27.03 -8.38
N TYR A 189 15.76 -26.00 -9.13
CA TYR A 189 16.46 -26.12 -10.42
C TYR A 189 17.94 -25.70 -10.40
N GLY A 190 18.50 -25.40 -9.21
CA GLY A 190 19.91 -25.10 -9.04
C GLY A 190 20.42 -23.87 -9.80
N LYS A 191 19.56 -22.90 -10.08
CA LYS A 191 19.94 -21.62 -10.70
C LYS A 191 20.15 -20.61 -9.57
N ASN A 192 21.41 -20.20 -9.38
CA ASN A 192 21.82 -19.07 -8.53
C ASN A 192 21.60 -17.75 -9.24
#